data_b201d5c18f8bdd872b2f889ebed11dc1
#
_entry.id   b201d5c18f8bdd872b2f889ebed11dc1
#
_cell.length_a   1.000
_cell.length_b   1.000
_cell.length_c   1.000
_cell.angle_alpha   90.00
_cell.angle_beta   90.00
_cell.angle_gamma   90.00
#
_symmetry.space_group_name_H-M   'P 1'
#
loop_
_entity.id
_entity.type
_entity.pdbx_description
1 polymer ?
#
loop_
_entity_poly.entity_id
_entity_poly.type
_entity_poly.pdbx_seq_one_letter_code
_entity_poly.pdbx_strand_id
1 'polypeptide(L)'
;MKKILLLLMLATSVLVQAKAKYGIVMPASLKPGDKVAILSPGSTPSDSSVIKAMEVLKGWGLTPVRGKYVTNRYHGWAGTAAEREADLMWALRDKSVKAIICSRGGYGSAQILYNVPLDTLKKYNKWLVGYSDITALHNVFQQNGFASLHAPMARHLTVEPEDDFCCQALKDILFGNKLQEETSFSYTCPAHKLNRKGEGTGILRGGNLAVLYGLRSTPYDIPAEGTVLFIEDIGERPHAVERMMYNLKLGGVLERLSGLIIGQFTEYEENMSLGKELYGALADLVKEYDYPICFGFPVGHVTMNVPMINGAQVMLEVGKKEVKLTFNTHKE
;
A
#
# COMPACT_ATOMS: atom_id res chain seq x y z
N MET A 1 52.41 9.08 -21.43
CA MET A 1 51.04 9.04 -21.95
C MET A 1 50.30 7.72 -21.78
N LYS A 2 50.93 6.61 -21.30
CA LYS A 2 50.25 5.31 -21.11
C LYS A 2 49.66 5.07 -19.70
N LYS A 3 49.89 5.94 -18.72
CA LYS A 3 49.41 5.79 -17.34
C LYS A 3 48.06 6.53 -17.04
N ILE A 4 47.62 7.42 -17.93
CA ILE A 4 46.37 8.18 -17.72
C ILE A 4 45.16 7.42 -18.30
N LEU A 5 45.39 6.51 -19.25
CA LEU A 5 44.31 5.73 -19.87
C LEU A 5 43.79 4.57 -18.99
N LEU A 6 44.59 4.13 -18.00
CA LEU A 6 44.21 3.02 -17.11
C LEU A 6 43.35 3.46 -15.92
N LEU A 7 43.36 4.75 -15.53
CA LEU A 7 42.55 5.29 -14.45
C LEU A 7 41.10 5.62 -14.90
N LEU A 8 40.89 5.87 -16.19
CA LEU A 8 39.55 6.14 -16.72
C LEU A 8 38.71 4.85 -16.96
N MET A 9 39.38 3.68 -17.11
CA MET A 9 38.66 2.41 -17.24
C MET A 9 38.25 1.77 -15.91
N LEU A 10 38.79 2.20 -14.78
CA LEU A 10 38.38 1.71 -13.45
C LEU A 10 37.26 2.53 -12.83
N ALA A 11 36.93 3.72 -13.36
CA ALA A 11 35.86 4.56 -12.85
C ALA A 11 34.46 4.23 -13.47
N THR A 12 34.41 3.43 -14.55
CA THR A 12 33.17 3.07 -15.21
C THR A 12 32.57 1.73 -14.78
N SER A 13 33.24 0.98 -13.91
CA SER A 13 32.79 -0.34 -13.44
C SER A 13 32.15 -0.37 -12.05
N VAL A 14 31.95 0.78 -11.40
CA VAL A 14 31.37 0.85 -10.03
C VAL A 14 29.90 1.38 -10.03
N LEU A 15 29.37 1.70 -11.19
CA LEU A 15 28.00 2.25 -11.30
C LEU A 15 26.92 1.22 -11.75
N VAL A 16 27.20 -0.06 -11.66
CA VAL A 16 26.17 -1.08 -11.90
C VAL A 16 26.23 -2.10 -10.77
N GLN A 17 25.39 -1.94 -9.79
CA GLN A 17 24.71 -2.94 -8.98
C GLN A 17 24.34 -2.41 -7.58
N ALA A 18 23.43 -1.44 -7.53
CA ALA A 18 22.50 -1.43 -6.42
C ALA A 18 21.32 -2.35 -6.80
N LYS A 19 21.59 -3.64 -6.96
CA LYS A 19 20.53 -4.65 -6.89
C LYS A 19 19.84 -4.48 -5.53
N ALA A 20 18.53 -4.42 -5.53
CA ALA A 20 17.71 -4.46 -4.34
C ALA A 20 18.23 -5.59 -3.44
N LYS A 21 18.90 -5.25 -2.36
CA LYS A 21 19.69 -6.19 -1.52
C LYS A 21 18.79 -6.99 -0.56
N TYR A 22 17.48 -6.79 -0.64
CA TYR A 22 16.53 -7.47 0.23
C TYR A 22 15.32 -7.89 -0.61
N GLY A 23 15.19 -9.19 -0.86
CA GLY A 23 13.92 -9.78 -1.25
C GLY A 23 12.85 -9.38 -0.22
N ILE A 24 11.63 -9.09 -0.67
CA ILE A 24 10.56 -8.74 0.24
C ILE A 24 10.06 -10.01 0.90
N VAL A 25 10.04 -9.99 2.23
CA VAL A 25 9.59 -11.13 3.03
C VAL A 25 8.08 -11.05 3.21
N MET A 26 7.38 -12.05 2.69
CA MET A 26 5.95 -12.23 2.92
C MET A 26 5.72 -12.77 4.33
N PRO A 27 4.76 -12.24 5.11
CA PRO A 27 4.34 -12.84 6.36
C PRO A 27 3.76 -14.26 6.15
N ALA A 28 3.84 -15.10 7.17
CA ALA A 28 3.23 -16.42 7.13
C ALA A 28 1.70 -16.32 6.98
N SER A 29 1.11 -17.30 6.28
CA SER A 29 -0.34 -17.44 6.19
C SER A 29 -0.95 -17.72 7.56
N LEU A 30 -2.13 -17.17 7.80
CA LEU A 30 -2.90 -17.42 9.01
C LEU A 30 -3.51 -18.82 9.01
N LYS A 31 -3.73 -19.33 10.20
CA LYS A 31 -4.40 -20.62 10.45
C LYS A 31 -5.58 -20.41 11.40
N PRO A 32 -6.58 -21.28 11.40
CA PRO A 32 -7.62 -21.27 12.42
C PRO A 32 -7.01 -21.24 13.83
N GLY A 33 -7.54 -20.38 14.70
CA GLY A 33 -7.04 -20.12 16.05
C GLY A 33 -5.96 -19.03 16.15
N ASP A 34 -5.37 -18.57 15.05
CA ASP A 34 -4.35 -17.52 15.09
C ASP A 34 -4.91 -16.23 15.67
N LYS A 35 -4.09 -15.59 16.52
CA LYS A 35 -4.42 -14.32 17.14
C LYS A 35 -4.17 -13.17 16.16
N VAL A 36 -5.19 -12.30 15.99
CA VAL A 36 -5.11 -11.07 15.18
C VAL A 36 -5.44 -9.86 16.03
N ALA A 37 -4.62 -8.82 15.95
CA ALA A 37 -4.83 -7.57 16.70
C ALA A 37 -5.63 -6.57 15.86
N ILE A 38 -6.61 -5.90 16.47
CA ILE A 38 -7.27 -4.73 15.90
C ILE A 38 -6.69 -3.51 16.59
N LEU A 39 -6.13 -2.59 15.80
CA LEU A 39 -5.49 -1.35 16.26
C LEU A 39 -6.05 -0.13 15.53
N SER A 40 -5.84 1.04 16.11
CA SER A 40 -6.21 2.34 15.53
C SER A 40 -5.00 3.27 15.45
N PRO A 41 -4.13 3.16 14.44
CA PRO A 41 -2.94 4.02 14.33
C PRO A 41 -3.27 5.50 14.06
N GLY A 42 -4.43 5.78 13.48
CA GLY A 42 -4.93 7.11 13.14
C GLY A 42 -6.15 7.53 13.96
N SER A 43 -7.29 7.70 13.29
CA SER A 43 -8.52 8.21 13.92
C SER A 43 -9.28 7.15 14.71
N THR A 44 -10.07 7.64 15.70
CA THR A 44 -10.89 6.80 16.59
C THR A 44 -12.04 6.12 15.81
N PRO A 45 -12.21 4.81 15.89
CA PRO A 45 -13.41 4.12 15.43
C PRO A 45 -14.55 4.21 16.47
N SER A 46 -15.75 3.78 16.11
CA SER A 46 -16.79 3.45 17.10
C SER A 46 -16.47 2.12 17.78
N ASP A 47 -16.81 1.97 19.04
CA ASP A 47 -16.62 0.72 19.78
C ASP A 47 -17.43 -0.42 19.14
N SER A 48 -18.66 -0.13 18.70
CA SER A 48 -19.51 -1.09 17.99
C SER A 48 -18.89 -1.62 16.70
N SER A 49 -18.19 -0.80 15.93
CA SER A 49 -17.52 -1.26 14.71
C SER A 49 -16.34 -2.20 15.03
N VAL A 50 -15.60 -1.94 16.10
CA VAL A 50 -14.53 -2.83 16.54
C VAL A 50 -15.09 -4.19 16.99
N ILE A 51 -16.17 -4.19 17.79
CA ILE A 51 -16.84 -5.42 18.25
C ILE A 51 -17.35 -6.24 17.05
N LYS A 52 -18.07 -5.61 16.12
CA LYS A 52 -18.56 -6.31 14.92
C LYS A 52 -17.44 -6.88 14.08
N ALA A 53 -16.35 -6.14 13.87
CA ALA A 53 -15.18 -6.65 13.16
C ALA A 53 -14.56 -7.86 13.86
N MET A 54 -14.51 -7.86 15.20
CA MET A 54 -14.06 -9.04 15.95
C MET A 54 -14.99 -10.25 15.73
N GLU A 55 -16.29 -10.04 15.61
CA GLU A 55 -17.24 -11.13 15.32
C GLU A 55 -16.98 -11.72 13.93
N VAL A 56 -16.79 -10.88 12.91
CA VAL A 56 -16.45 -11.35 11.55
C VAL A 56 -15.15 -12.16 11.56
N LEU A 57 -14.11 -11.66 12.23
CA LEU A 57 -12.82 -12.36 12.31
C LEU A 57 -12.92 -13.69 13.09
N LYS A 58 -13.78 -13.77 14.10
CA LYS A 58 -14.13 -15.05 14.76
C LYS A 58 -14.81 -15.99 13.79
N GLY A 59 -15.74 -15.49 12.96
CA GLY A 59 -16.37 -16.25 11.89
C GLY A 59 -15.38 -16.80 10.86
N TRP A 60 -14.24 -16.14 10.68
CA TRP A 60 -13.12 -16.67 9.88
C TRP A 60 -12.29 -17.73 10.62
N GLY A 61 -12.62 -18.06 11.87
CA GLY A 61 -11.89 -19.01 12.70
C GLY A 61 -10.68 -18.41 13.40
N LEU A 62 -10.51 -17.07 13.43
CA LEU A 62 -9.40 -16.38 14.08
C LEU A 62 -9.71 -16.03 15.55
N THR A 63 -8.69 -15.66 16.30
CA THR A 63 -8.79 -15.18 17.68
C THR A 63 -8.49 -13.68 17.71
N PRO A 64 -9.49 -12.80 17.46
CA PRO A 64 -9.27 -11.37 17.46
C PRO A 64 -9.06 -10.83 18.87
N VAL A 65 -8.09 -9.93 19.01
CA VAL A 65 -7.81 -9.18 20.23
C VAL A 65 -7.75 -7.69 19.89
N ARG A 66 -8.21 -6.84 20.79
CA ARG A 66 -8.17 -5.38 20.59
C ARG A 66 -6.99 -4.76 21.31
N GLY A 67 -6.38 -3.77 20.72
CA GLY A 67 -5.42 -2.90 21.39
C GLY A 67 -6.05 -2.21 22.60
N LYS A 68 -5.25 -1.90 23.59
CA LYS A 68 -5.70 -1.23 24.83
C LYS A 68 -6.35 0.11 24.54
N TYR A 69 -5.84 0.84 23.55
CA TYR A 69 -6.24 2.22 23.25
C TYR A 69 -7.06 2.34 21.95
N VAL A 70 -7.49 1.23 21.35
CA VAL A 70 -8.12 1.19 20.02
C VAL A 70 -9.33 2.13 19.86
N THR A 71 -10.09 2.38 20.93
CA THR A 71 -11.25 3.28 20.95
C THR A 71 -11.07 4.52 21.83
N ASN A 72 -9.85 4.75 22.33
CA ASN A 72 -9.53 5.97 23.04
C ASN A 72 -9.78 7.19 22.14
N ARG A 73 -10.01 8.32 22.77
CA ARG A 73 -10.27 9.57 22.04
C ARG A 73 -9.41 10.70 22.59
N TYR A 74 -8.62 11.26 21.70
CA TYR A 74 -7.87 12.49 21.93
C TYR A 74 -8.03 13.37 20.68
N HIS A 75 -8.89 14.40 20.75
CA HIS A 75 -9.36 15.14 19.58
C HIS A 75 -9.96 14.18 18.50
N GLY A 76 -9.38 14.12 17.29
CA GLY A 76 -9.80 13.22 16.21
C GLY A 76 -9.09 11.87 16.19
N TRP A 77 -8.12 11.65 17.06
CA TRP A 77 -7.28 10.44 17.09
C TRP A 77 -7.73 9.41 18.10
N ALA A 78 -7.32 8.19 17.89
CA ALA A 78 -7.51 7.07 18.83
C ALA A 78 -6.53 7.15 20.01
N GLY A 79 -6.67 8.17 20.81
CA GLY A 79 -5.73 8.50 21.88
C GLY A 79 -4.54 9.34 21.41
N THR A 80 -3.59 9.56 22.32
CA THR A 80 -2.33 10.27 22.06
C THR A 80 -1.45 9.48 21.09
N ALA A 81 -0.44 10.10 20.49
CA ALA A 81 0.53 9.40 19.66
C ALA A 81 1.23 8.27 20.42
N ALA A 82 1.59 8.51 21.69
CA ALA A 82 2.23 7.50 22.55
C ALA A 82 1.32 6.29 22.82
N GLU A 83 0.01 6.48 23.01
CA GLU A 83 -0.95 5.39 23.21
C GLU A 83 -1.12 4.56 21.95
N ARG A 84 -1.24 5.18 20.76
CA ARG A 84 -1.35 4.49 19.46
C ARG A 84 -0.07 3.74 19.11
N GLU A 85 1.09 4.33 19.41
CA GLU A 85 2.40 3.69 19.30
C GLU A 85 2.51 2.47 20.22
N ALA A 86 2.09 2.61 21.50
CA ALA A 86 2.13 1.52 22.46
C ALA A 86 1.32 0.31 22.01
N ASP A 87 0.13 0.52 21.42
CA ASP A 87 -0.69 -0.54 20.85
C ASP A 87 0.01 -1.21 19.65
N LEU A 88 0.59 -0.41 18.74
CA LEU A 88 1.33 -0.95 17.60
C LEU A 88 2.53 -1.77 18.06
N MET A 89 3.31 -1.25 19.00
CA MET A 89 4.50 -1.91 19.53
C MET A 89 4.16 -3.18 20.30
N TRP A 90 3.07 -3.16 21.06
CA TRP A 90 2.56 -4.39 21.68
C TRP A 90 2.24 -5.45 20.62
N ALA A 91 1.43 -5.12 19.61
CA ALA A 91 1.04 -6.07 18.58
C ALA A 91 2.24 -6.59 17.77
N LEU A 92 3.24 -5.74 17.51
CA LEU A 92 4.47 -6.15 16.81
C LEU A 92 5.32 -7.11 17.67
N ARG A 93 5.43 -6.87 18.98
CA ARG A 93 6.29 -7.68 19.89
C ARG A 93 5.64 -8.96 20.39
N ASP A 94 4.32 -9.00 20.50
CA ASP A 94 3.60 -10.22 20.95
C ASP A 94 3.69 -11.32 19.89
N LYS A 95 4.50 -12.34 20.13
CA LYS A 95 4.73 -13.48 19.21
C LYS A 95 3.45 -14.26 18.89
N SER A 96 2.45 -14.19 19.73
CA SER A 96 1.16 -14.86 19.51
C SER A 96 0.29 -14.13 18.48
N VAL A 97 0.44 -12.81 18.33
CA VAL A 97 -0.23 -12.01 17.28
C VAL A 97 0.40 -12.34 15.93
N LYS A 98 -0.41 -12.72 14.93
CA LYS A 98 0.03 -13.10 13.59
C LYS A 98 -0.28 -12.06 12.54
N ALA A 99 -1.33 -11.25 12.78
CA ALA A 99 -1.70 -10.14 11.89
C ALA A 99 -2.18 -8.93 12.71
N ILE A 100 -2.05 -7.76 12.12
CA ILE A 100 -2.55 -6.48 12.62
C ILE A 100 -3.55 -5.98 11.59
N ILE A 101 -4.82 -5.82 11.99
CA ILE A 101 -5.87 -5.25 11.17
C ILE A 101 -6.20 -3.87 11.72
N CYS A 102 -5.98 -2.84 10.91
CA CYS A 102 -6.30 -1.49 11.32
C CYS A 102 -7.82 -1.28 11.37
N SER A 103 -8.30 -0.60 12.40
CA SER A 103 -9.73 -0.36 12.59
C SER A 103 -10.29 0.55 11.50
N ARG A 104 -9.55 1.61 11.21
CA ARG A 104 -9.79 2.61 10.16
C ARG A 104 -8.53 3.42 9.91
N GLY A 105 -8.52 4.22 8.81
CA GLY A 105 -7.53 5.24 8.56
C GLY A 105 -7.84 6.57 9.26
N GLY A 106 -8.08 7.60 8.49
CA GLY A 106 -8.30 8.97 8.96
C GLY A 106 -7.03 9.78 8.93
N TYR A 107 -6.47 10.16 10.08
CA TYR A 107 -5.22 10.91 10.17
C TYR A 107 -4.46 10.57 11.45
N GLY A 108 -3.13 10.48 11.37
CA GLY A 108 -2.27 10.37 12.55
C GLY A 108 -1.23 9.26 12.51
N SER A 109 -1.29 8.32 11.54
CA SER A 109 -0.30 7.23 11.46
C SER A 109 1.12 7.76 11.27
N ALA A 110 1.31 8.86 10.55
CA ALA A 110 2.63 9.48 10.39
C ALA A 110 3.23 9.96 11.72
N GLN A 111 2.41 10.33 12.72
CA GLN A 111 2.87 10.82 14.02
C GLN A 111 3.61 9.74 14.84
N ILE A 112 3.36 8.47 14.56
CA ILE A 112 3.94 7.35 15.31
C ILE A 112 5.13 6.69 14.61
N LEU A 113 5.48 7.13 13.39
CA LEU A 113 6.55 6.49 12.60
C LEU A 113 7.93 6.66 13.24
N TYR A 114 8.16 7.80 13.89
CA TYR A 114 9.48 8.15 14.42
C TYR A 114 10.03 7.11 15.40
N ASN A 115 9.15 6.46 16.15
CA ASN A 115 9.53 5.52 17.20
C ASN A 115 9.29 4.05 16.83
N VAL A 116 8.87 3.74 15.59
CA VAL A 116 8.73 2.35 15.14
C VAL A 116 10.12 1.75 14.93
N PRO A 117 10.58 0.84 15.81
CA PRO A 117 11.93 0.31 15.72
C PRO A 117 12.00 -0.72 14.59
N LEU A 118 12.86 -0.44 13.63
CA LEU A 118 13.09 -1.26 12.44
C LEU A 118 13.50 -2.70 12.80
N ASP A 119 14.27 -2.87 13.88
CA ASP A 119 14.71 -4.20 14.33
C ASP A 119 13.56 -5.08 14.84
N THR A 120 12.48 -4.47 15.34
CA THR A 120 11.28 -5.20 15.75
C THR A 120 10.56 -5.78 14.54
N LEU A 121 10.46 -5.05 13.43
CA LEU A 121 9.88 -5.55 12.19
C LEU A 121 10.69 -6.73 11.64
N LYS A 122 12.01 -6.65 11.61
CA LYS A 122 12.90 -7.75 11.17
C LYS A 122 12.73 -9.02 12.00
N LYS A 123 12.41 -8.86 13.29
CA LYS A 123 12.24 -10.00 14.20
C LYS A 123 10.84 -10.60 14.16
N TYR A 124 9.81 -9.80 13.86
CA TYR A 124 8.41 -10.17 13.96
C TYR A 124 7.65 -9.80 12.70
N ASN A 125 7.92 -10.52 11.60
CA ASN A 125 7.20 -10.32 10.36
C ASN A 125 5.74 -10.76 10.51
N LYS A 126 4.79 -9.81 10.35
CA LYS A 126 3.34 -10.00 10.50
C LYS A 126 2.60 -9.26 9.41
N TRP A 127 1.43 -9.76 9.05
CA TRP A 127 0.53 -9.00 8.19
C TRP A 127 0.12 -7.69 8.85
N LEU A 128 0.30 -6.58 8.15
CA LEU A 128 -0.31 -5.29 8.45
C LEU A 128 -1.37 -5.04 7.37
N VAL A 129 -2.63 -4.87 7.80
CA VAL A 129 -3.79 -4.69 6.92
C VAL A 129 -4.42 -3.32 7.15
N GLY A 130 -4.61 -2.57 6.09
CA GLY A 130 -5.27 -1.27 6.10
C GLY A 130 -4.99 -0.49 4.83
N TYR A 131 -5.58 0.70 4.69
CA TYR A 131 -5.35 1.62 3.58
C TYR A 131 -5.56 3.07 4.04
N SER A 132 -5.57 4.04 3.12
CA SER A 132 -5.70 5.45 3.50
C SER A 132 -4.49 5.91 4.32
N ASP A 133 -4.70 6.52 5.49
CA ASP A 133 -3.66 6.95 6.45
C ASP A 133 -2.65 5.84 6.81
N ILE A 134 -3.06 4.55 6.69
CA ILE A 134 -2.18 3.40 6.97
C ILE A 134 -1.05 3.28 5.93
N THR A 135 -1.16 3.96 4.79
CA THR A 135 -0.07 4.08 3.80
C THR A 135 1.25 4.48 4.45
N ALA A 136 1.22 5.31 5.49
CA ALA A 136 2.42 5.70 6.23
C ALA A 136 3.13 4.49 6.86
N LEU A 137 2.38 3.57 7.45
CA LEU A 137 2.93 2.33 8.02
C LEU A 137 3.35 1.34 6.93
N HIS A 138 2.61 1.24 5.81
CA HIS A 138 3.03 0.42 4.68
C HIS A 138 4.42 0.80 4.17
N ASN A 139 4.72 2.10 4.10
CA ASN A 139 6.03 2.56 3.68
C ASN A 139 7.13 2.15 4.66
N VAL A 140 6.88 2.17 5.97
CA VAL A 140 7.84 1.65 6.97
C VAL A 140 8.11 0.17 6.74
N PHE A 141 7.07 -0.64 6.51
CA PHE A 141 7.22 -2.07 6.26
C PHE A 141 8.04 -2.32 5.00
N GLN A 142 7.71 -1.65 3.90
CA GLN A 142 8.41 -1.80 2.62
C GLN A 142 9.89 -1.39 2.69
N GLN A 143 10.20 -0.28 3.37
CA GLN A 143 11.59 0.16 3.56
C GLN A 143 12.43 -0.85 4.36
N ASN A 144 11.77 -1.71 5.12
CA ASN A 144 12.41 -2.77 5.89
C ASN A 144 12.37 -4.14 5.21
N GLY A 145 11.89 -4.22 3.99
CA GLY A 145 11.82 -5.46 3.21
C GLY A 145 10.66 -6.37 3.60
N PHE A 146 9.54 -5.83 4.12
CA PHE A 146 8.36 -6.61 4.50
C PHE A 146 7.15 -6.24 3.65
N ALA A 147 6.38 -7.26 3.27
CA ALA A 147 5.09 -7.07 2.63
C ALA A 147 4.03 -6.63 3.64
N SER A 148 3.03 -5.90 3.11
CA SER A 148 1.85 -5.47 3.87
C SER A 148 0.65 -5.35 2.92
N LEU A 149 -0.57 -5.26 3.45
CA LEU A 149 -1.80 -5.30 2.67
C LEU A 149 -2.52 -3.94 2.70
N HIS A 150 -2.46 -3.21 1.58
CA HIS A 150 -3.44 -2.15 1.31
C HIS A 150 -4.76 -2.82 0.94
N ALA A 151 -5.68 -2.89 1.90
CA ALA A 151 -6.87 -3.75 1.80
C ALA A 151 -7.98 -3.27 2.74
N PRO A 152 -9.22 -3.80 2.60
CA PRO A 152 -10.31 -3.55 3.52
C PRO A 152 -9.89 -3.63 4.99
N MET A 153 -10.29 -2.62 5.78
CA MET A 153 -10.03 -2.51 7.22
C MET A 153 -11.19 -3.08 8.04
N ALA A 154 -11.02 -3.13 9.37
CA ALA A 154 -12.07 -3.59 10.27
C ALA A 154 -13.43 -2.91 10.02
N ARG A 155 -13.44 -1.60 9.69
CA ARG A 155 -14.69 -0.90 9.33
C ARG A 155 -15.39 -1.56 8.12
N HIS A 156 -14.66 -1.95 7.07
CA HIS A 156 -15.24 -2.60 5.89
C HIS A 156 -15.90 -3.93 6.25
N LEU A 157 -15.23 -4.74 7.07
CA LEU A 157 -15.76 -6.01 7.54
C LEU A 157 -17.09 -5.87 8.27
N THR A 158 -17.52 -4.66 8.62
CA THR A 158 -18.77 -4.42 9.37
C THR A 158 -19.89 -3.78 8.56
N VAL A 159 -19.58 -3.25 7.38
CA VAL A 159 -20.53 -2.53 6.52
C VAL A 159 -20.78 -3.23 5.20
N GLU A 160 -19.81 -4.01 4.72
CA GLU A 160 -19.96 -4.78 3.50
C GLU A 160 -20.63 -6.14 3.78
N PRO A 161 -21.33 -6.74 2.81
CA PRO A 161 -21.88 -8.08 2.92
C PRO A 161 -20.81 -9.12 3.24
N GLU A 162 -21.20 -10.26 3.83
CA GLU A 162 -20.27 -11.33 4.17
C GLU A 162 -19.59 -11.93 2.93
N ASP A 163 -20.25 -11.94 1.78
CA ASP A 163 -19.75 -12.41 0.49
C ASP A 163 -19.09 -11.31 -0.36
N ASP A 164 -18.84 -10.12 0.21
CA ASP A 164 -18.13 -9.07 -0.51
C ASP A 164 -16.80 -9.56 -1.08
N PHE A 165 -16.60 -9.30 -2.37
CA PHE A 165 -15.42 -9.77 -3.11
C PHE A 165 -14.09 -9.34 -2.47
N CYS A 166 -13.98 -8.09 -2.03
CA CYS A 166 -12.73 -7.55 -1.49
C CYS A 166 -12.45 -8.10 -0.09
N CYS A 167 -13.47 -8.31 0.73
CA CYS A 167 -13.35 -8.95 2.04
C CYS A 167 -12.98 -10.44 1.91
N GLN A 168 -13.58 -11.16 0.95
CA GLN A 168 -13.20 -12.54 0.67
C GLN A 168 -11.79 -12.65 0.09
N ALA A 169 -11.40 -11.75 -0.82
CA ALA A 169 -10.03 -11.72 -1.35
C ALA A 169 -8.99 -11.43 -0.26
N LEU A 170 -9.30 -10.53 0.69
CA LEU A 170 -8.47 -10.30 1.87
C LEU A 170 -8.31 -11.58 2.70
N LYS A 171 -9.41 -12.27 2.99
CA LYS A 171 -9.40 -13.54 3.72
C LYS A 171 -8.52 -14.58 3.01
N ASP A 172 -8.71 -14.75 1.70
CA ASP A 172 -7.94 -15.71 0.90
C ASP A 172 -6.44 -15.42 0.91
N ILE A 173 -6.04 -14.15 0.84
CA ILE A 173 -4.63 -13.76 0.94
C ILE A 173 -4.09 -14.07 2.34
N LEU A 174 -4.82 -13.68 3.40
CA LEU A 174 -4.38 -13.90 4.78
C LEU A 174 -4.22 -15.37 5.12
N PHE A 175 -5.12 -16.25 4.66
CA PHE A 175 -5.05 -17.70 4.89
C PHE A 175 -4.14 -18.42 3.88
N GLY A 176 -3.63 -17.71 2.88
CA GLY A 176 -2.71 -18.27 1.90
C GLY A 176 -3.37 -19.05 0.78
N ASN A 177 -4.70 -19.06 0.67
CA ASN A 177 -5.41 -19.78 -0.39
C ASN A 177 -4.97 -19.30 -1.78
N LYS A 178 -4.64 -17.99 -1.92
CA LYS A 178 -4.08 -17.42 -3.15
C LYS A 178 -2.56 -17.48 -3.25
N LEU A 179 -1.86 -17.87 -2.17
CA LEU A 179 -0.41 -17.83 -2.08
C LEU A 179 0.24 -19.22 -2.03
N GLN A 180 -0.55 -20.31 -1.87
CA GLN A 180 -0.06 -21.67 -1.69
C GLN A 180 -0.38 -22.60 -2.85
N GLU A 181 -1.52 -22.44 -3.51
CA GLU A 181 -2.01 -23.38 -4.54
C GLU A 181 -1.61 -22.92 -5.94
N GLU A 182 -1.43 -21.62 -6.15
CA GLU A 182 -1.06 -21.07 -7.45
C GLU A 182 0.24 -20.26 -7.31
N THR A 183 1.05 -20.32 -8.36
CA THR A 183 2.28 -19.52 -8.45
C THR A 183 2.00 -18.03 -8.67
N SER A 184 0.75 -17.68 -8.97
CA SER A 184 0.29 -16.30 -9.19
C SER A 184 -1.22 -16.19 -9.10
N PHE A 185 -1.71 -15.01 -8.76
CA PHE A 185 -3.12 -14.62 -8.91
C PHE A 185 -3.21 -13.22 -9.52
N SER A 186 -4.36 -12.84 -10.07
CA SER A 186 -4.50 -11.54 -10.72
C SER A 186 -5.85 -10.88 -10.45
N TYR A 187 -5.85 -9.55 -10.54
CA TYR A 187 -7.05 -8.72 -10.66
C TYR A 187 -7.12 -8.14 -12.07
N THR A 188 -8.33 -8.03 -12.59
CA THR A 188 -8.59 -7.41 -13.91
C THR A 188 -9.61 -6.29 -13.78
N CYS A 189 -9.52 -5.31 -14.68
CA CYS A 189 -10.55 -4.31 -14.85
C CYS A 189 -10.66 -3.91 -16.33
N PRO A 190 -11.79 -3.34 -16.77
CA PRO A 190 -11.92 -2.81 -18.12
C PRO A 190 -10.87 -1.74 -18.42
N ALA A 191 -10.41 -1.68 -19.67
CA ALA A 191 -9.47 -0.66 -20.09
C ALA A 191 -10.13 0.74 -20.10
N HIS A 192 -9.46 1.73 -19.53
CA HIS A 192 -9.84 3.13 -19.60
C HIS A 192 -9.29 3.81 -20.87
N LYS A 193 -10.00 4.80 -21.41
CA LYS A 193 -9.62 5.52 -22.65
C LYS A 193 -8.26 6.24 -22.56
N LEU A 194 -7.83 6.60 -21.34
CA LEU A 194 -6.57 7.29 -21.07
C LEU A 194 -5.40 6.35 -20.82
N ASN A 195 -5.62 5.04 -20.82
CA ASN A 195 -4.56 4.07 -20.55
C ASN A 195 -3.43 4.15 -21.59
N ARG A 196 -2.20 4.02 -21.12
CA ARG A 196 -1.04 3.72 -21.96
C ARG A 196 -0.81 2.21 -21.95
N LYS A 197 -0.94 1.58 -23.12
CA LYS A 197 -0.73 0.14 -23.31
C LYS A 197 0.73 -0.25 -23.11
N GLY A 198 0.94 -1.44 -22.62
CA GLY A 198 2.26 -2.03 -22.42
C GLY A 198 2.25 -3.05 -21.30
N GLU A 199 3.43 -3.56 -21.01
CA GLU A 199 3.69 -4.50 -19.92
C GLU A 199 4.82 -3.96 -19.05
N GLY A 200 4.68 -4.08 -17.73
CA GLY A 200 5.69 -3.65 -16.77
C GLY A 200 5.77 -4.58 -15.58
N THR A 201 6.98 -4.97 -15.21
CA THR A 201 7.24 -5.86 -14.08
C THR A 201 8.04 -5.11 -13.02
N GLY A 202 7.66 -5.25 -11.76
CA GLY A 202 8.35 -4.59 -10.67
C GLY A 202 7.76 -4.90 -9.31
N ILE A 203 8.26 -4.24 -8.29
CA ILE A 203 7.71 -4.33 -6.93
C ILE A 203 6.51 -3.40 -6.81
N LEU A 204 5.37 -3.93 -6.40
CA LEU A 204 4.17 -3.13 -6.16
C LEU A 204 4.37 -2.26 -4.92
N ARG A 205 4.19 -0.96 -5.07
CA ARG A 205 4.26 0.02 -4.00
C ARG A 205 3.21 1.09 -4.21
N GLY A 206 2.71 1.67 -3.13
CA GLY A 206 1.75 2.76 -3.26
C GLY A 206 0.77 2.85 -2.12
N GLY A 207 -0.32 3.57 -2.39
CA GLY A 207 -1.41 3.86 -1.47
C GLY A 207 -1.97 5.25 -1.67
N ASN A 208 -2.40 5.88 -0.57
CA ASN A 208 -2.95 7.23 -0.58
C ASN A 208 -1.91 8.27 -0.97
N LEU A 209 -2.20 9.05 -2.01
CA LEU A 209 -1.23 9.98 -2.62
C LEU A 209 -0.83 11.12 -1.67
N ALA A 210 -1.77 11.69 -0.92
CA ALA A 210 -1.48 12.76 0.05
C ALA A 210 -0.55 12.25 1.17
N VAL A 211 -0.73 11.01 1.63
CA VAL A 211 0.16 10.40 2.61
C VAL A 211 1.55 10.14 2.02
N LEU A 212 1.62 9.60 0.80
CA LEU A 212 2.89 9.41 0.10
C LEU A 212 3.64 10.74 -0.09
N TYR A 213 2.91 11.79 -0.50
CA TYR A 213 3.45 13.14 -0.63
C TYR A 213 4.02 13.66 0.70
N GLY A 214 3.33 13.43 1.82
CA GLY A 214 3.77 13.81 3.15
C GLY A 214 5.05 13.08 3.63
N LEU A 215 5.39 11.95 3.02
CA LEU A 215 6.59 11.17 3.35
C LEU A 215 7.76 11.43 2.41
N ARG A 216 7.61 12.30 1.40
CA ARG A 216 8.67 12.63 0.44
C ARG A 216 9.92 13.15 1.16
N SER A 217 11.08 12.70 0.72
CA SER A 217 12.39 13.07 1.28
C SER A 217 12.60 12.66 2.75
N THR A 218 11.78 11.78 3.28
CA THR A 218 11.99 11.13 4.58
C THR A 218 12.62 9.73 4.40
N PRO A 219 13.09 9.08 5.47
CA PRO A 219 13.54 7.68 5.40
C PRO A 219 12.45 6.69 4.94
N TYR A 220 11.20 7.13 4.92
CA TYR A 220 10.02 6.33 4.54
C TYR A 220 9.50 6.66 3.13
N ASP A 221 10.26 7.41 2.34
CA ASP A 221 9.92 7.73 0.94
C ASP A 221 9.89 6.47 0.06
N ILE A 222 9.15 6.51 -1.04
CA ILE A 222 9.00 5.37 -1.96
C ILE A 222 10.30 5.15 -2.75
N PRO A 223 10.87 3.93 -2.73
CA PRO A 223 11.88 3.55 -3.71
C PRO A 223 11.26 3.52 -5.11
N ALA A 224 11.73 4.38 -6.01
CA ALA A 224 11.15 4.52 -7.33
C ALA A 224 11.63 3.45 -8.32
N GLU A 225 12.90 3.08 -8.24
CA GLU A 225 13.53 2.15 -9.19
C GLU A 225 12.85 0.79 -9.19
N GLY A 226 12.42 0.32 -10.36
CA GLY A 226 11.77 -0.97 -10.52
C GLY A 226 10.42 -1.09 -9.81
N THR A 227 9.75 0.03 -9.55
CA THR A 227 8.44 0.06 -8.87
C THR A 227 7.30 0.10 -9.87
N VAL A 228 6.28 -0.74 -9.66
CA VAL A 228 4.93 -0.52 -10.17
C VAL A 228 4.19 0.27 -9.08
N LEU A 229 4.00 1.57 -9.32
CA LEU A 229 3.38 2.47 -8.35
C LEU A 229 1.87 2.48 -8.51
N PHE A 230 1.12 2.31 -7.42
CA PHE A 230 -0.32 2.61 -7.41
C PHE A 230 -0.61 3.79 -6.49
N ILE A 231 -1.53 4.64 -6.92
CA ILE A 231 -1.98 5.82 -6.17
C ILE A 231 -3.50 5.91 -6.18
N GLU A 232 -4.06 6.38 -5.09
CA GLU A 232 -5.47 6.71 -4.91
C GLU A 232 -5.59 7.87 -3.93
N ASP A 233 -6.73 8.58 -3.89
CA ASP A 233 -6.97 9.58 -2.85
C ASP A 233 -8.47 9.88 -2.65
N ILE A 234 -8.79 10.58 -1.57
CA ILE A 234 -10.15 10.98 -1.21
C ILE A 234 -10.17 12.43 -0.72
N GLY A 235 -11.13 13.22 -1.22
CA GLY A 235 -11.38 14.58 -0.73
C GLY A 235 -10.37 15.63 -1.19
N GLU A 236 -9.39 15.26 -1.99
CA GLU A 236 -8.36 16.18 -2.49
C GLU A 236 -8.84 16.97 -3.71
N ARG A 237 -8.61 18.28 -3.72
CA ARG A 237 -8.96 19.13 -4.86
C ARG A 237 -8.07 18.78 -6.07
N PRO A 238 -8.57 18.90 -7.33
CA PRO A 238 -7.79 18.58 -8.53
C PRO A 238 -6.39 19.19 -8.57
N HIS A 239 -6.25 20.48 -8.23
CA HIS A 239 -4.95 21.14 -8.21
C HIS A 239 -4.02 20.65 -7.07
N ALA A 240 -4.57 20.12 -6.00
CA ALA A 240 -3.77 19.49 -4.93
C ALA A 240 -3.21 18.14 -5.41
N VAL A 241 -4.05 17.32 -6.06
CA VAL A 241 -3.62 16.06 -6.69
C VAL A 241 -2.54 16.32 -7.73
N GLU A 242 -2.75 17.30 -8.62
CA GLU A 242 -1.76 17.69 -9.64
C GLU A 242 -0.43 18.11 -9.00
N ARG A 243 -0.48 18.94 -7.96
CA ARG A 243 0.73 19.37 -7.21
C ARG A 243 1.50 18.21 -6.63
N MET A 244 0.81 17.23 -6.04
CA MET A 244 1.43 16.01 -5.50
C MET A 244 2.08 15.18 -6.61
N MET A 245 1.43 15.06 -7.77
CA MET A 245 1.99 14.39 -8.93
C MET A 245 3.21 15.14 -9.50
N TYR A 246 3.18 16.47 -9.55
CA TYR A 246 4.36 17.26 -9.90
C TYR A 246 5.52 17.08 -8.91
N ASN A 247 5.24 16.92 -7.64
CA ASN A 247 6.30 16.58 -6.67
C ASN A 247 6.96 15.25 -7.01
N LEU A 248 6.17 14.21 -7.36
CA LEU A 248 6.71 12.92 -7.80
C LEU A 248 7.52 13.07 -9.10
N LYS A 249 7.02 13.87 -10.05
CA LYS A 249 7.70 14.16 -11.32
C LYS A 249 9.04 14.87 -11.11
N LEU A 250 9.02 16.02 -10.46
CA LEU A 250 10.20 16.85 -10.21
C LEU A 250 11.24 16.15 -9.32
N GLY A 251 10.77 15.28 -8.42
CA GLY A 251 11.62 14.43 -7.59
C GLY A 251 12.17 13.19 -8.31
N GLY A 252 11.93 13.04 -9.63
CA GLY A 252 12.44 11.94 -10.44
C GLY A 252 11.84 10.57 -10.08
N VAL A 253 10.70 10.53 -9.38
CA VAL A 253 10.03 9.25 -9.05
C VAL A 253 9.40 8.66 -10.30
N LEU A 254 8.59 9.46 -11.02
CA LEU A 254 7.85 8.99 -12.19
C LEU A 254 8.76 8.49 -13.31
N GLU A 255 9.94 9.06 -13.46
CA GLU A 255 10.93 8.67 -14.49
C GLU A 255 11.47 7.23 -14.30
N ARG A 256 11.48 6.74 -13.06
CA ARG A 256 12.12 5.45 -12.69
C ARG A 256 11.16 4.31 -12.44
N LEU A 257 9.86 4.52 -12.70
CA LEU A 257 8.85 3.50 -12.52
C LEU A 257 8.93 2.42 -13.60
N SER A 258 8.47 1.22 -13.28
CA SER A 258 8.19 0.15 -14.23
C SER A 258 6.72 0.12 -14.69
N GLY A 259 5.85 0.86 -14.00
CA GLY A 259 4.43 0.97 -14.31
C GLY A 259 3.72 1.90 -13.34
N LEU A 260 2.59 2.47 -13.77
CA LEU A 260 1.77 3.36 -12.94
C LEU A 260 0.31 2.95 -12.98
N ILE A 261 -0.27 2.77 -11.80
CA ILE A 261 -1.69 2.49 -11.58
C ILE A 261 -2.31 3.70 -10.90
N ILE A 262 -3.11 4.44 -11.65
CA ILE A 262 -3.95 5.51 -11.12
C ILE A 262 -5.28 4.88 -10.73
N GLY A 263 -5.49 4.67 -9.43
CA GLY A 263 -6.68 4.10 -8.85
C GLY A 263 -7.85 5.08 -8.84
N GLN A 264 -8.64 5.03 -7.77
CA GLN A 264 -9.83 5.86 -7.65
C GLN A 264 -9.51 7.12 -6.84
N PHE A 265 -9.88 8.27 -7.40
CA PHE A 265 -9.92 9.54 -6.70
C PHE A 265 -11.40 9.87 -6.45
N THR A 266 -11.78 10.09 -5.19
CA THR A 266 -13.17 10.22 -4.79
C THR A 266 -13.42 11.44 -3.91
N GLU A 267 -14.71 11.79 -3.71
CA GLU A 267 -15.16 12.89 -2.85
C GLU A 267 -14.48 14.25 -3.17
N TYR A 268 -14.30 14.55 -4.47
CA TYR A 268 -13.82 15.85 -4.94
C TYR A 268 -14.78 16.43 -5.99
N GLU A 269 -14.73 17.75 -6.18
CA GLU A 269 -15.49 18.45 -7.22
C GLU A 269 -14.63 18.68 -8.46
N GLU A 270 -15.08 18.19 -9.60
CA GLU A 270 -14.51 18.57 -10.90
C GLU A 270 -14.83 20.03 -11.16
N ASN A 271 -13.82 20.87 -11.22
CA ASN A 271 -13.99 22.31 -11.37
C ASN A 271 -13.27 22.91 -12.59
N MET A 272 -12.73 22.08 -13.45
CA MET A 272 -12.00 22.48 -14.67
C MET A 272 -10.84 23.46 -14.42
N SER A 273 -10.41 23.63 -13.17
CA SER A 273 -9.29 24.54 -12.82
C SER A 273 -7.96 24.16 -13.47
N LEU A 274 -7.86 22.91 -13.94
CA LEU A 274 -6.72 22.38 -14.69
C LEU A 274 -6.93 22.47 -16.22
N GLY A 275 -8.00 23.13 -16.69
CA GLY A 275 -8.38 23.19 -18.10
C GLY A 275 -9.02 21.91 -18.64
N LYS A 276 -9.15 20.87 -17.83
CA LYS A 276 -9.78 19.57 -18.12
C LYS A 276 -10.09 18.81 -16.82
N GLU A 277 -10.81 17.69 -16.95
CA GLU A 277 -11.05 16.76 -15.84
C GLU A 277 -9.73 16.23 -15.24
N LEU A 278 -9.76 15.88 -13.96
CA LEU A 278 -8.58 15.43 -13.20
C LEU A 278 -7.79 14.33 -13.93
N TYR A 279 -8.44 13.26 -14.35
CA TYR A 279 -7.73 12.15 -15.03
C TYR A 279 -7.11 12.58 -16.35
N GLY A 280 -7.75 13.51 -17.08
CA GLY A 280 -7.20 14.11 -18.30
C GLY A 280 -5.93 14.92 -18.02
N ALA A 281 -5.91 15.70 -16.94
CA ALA A 281 -4.73 16.46 -16.53
C ALA A 281 -3.58 15.52 -16.09
N LEU A 282 -3.90 14.49 -15.32
CA LEU A 282 -2.91 13.48 -14.93
C LEU A 282 -2.35 12.71 -16.13
N ALA A 283 -3.18 12.39 -17.13
CA ALA A 283 -2.72 11.74 -18.37
C ALA A 283 -1.72 12.63 -19.15
N ASP A 284 -1.98 13.95 -19.22
CA ASP A 284 -1.02 14.86 -19.83
C ASP A 284 0.30 14.97 -19.05
N LEU A 285 0.23 14.94 -17.72
CA LEU A 285 1.40 15.02 -16.85
C LEU A 285 2.34 13.83 -17.04
N VAL A 286 1.79 12.64 -17.32
CA VAL A 286 2.56 11.39 -17.44
C VAL A 286 2.77 10.92 -18.88
N LYS A 287 2.36 11.70 -19.89
CA LYS A 287 2.38 11.30 -21.30
C LYS A 287 3.76 11.00 -21.89
N GLU A 288 4.82 11.55 -21.30
CA GLU A 288 6.19 11.40 -21.78
C GLU A 288 6.85 10.08 -21.40
N TYR A 289 6.28 9.34 -20.41
CA TYR A 289 6.87 8.08 -19.95
C TYR A 289 6.41 6.89 -20.80
N ASP A 290 7.28 5.90 -20.97
CA ASP A 290 7.04 4.76 -21.89
C ASP A 290 6.48 3.51 -21.21
N TYR A 291 6.49 3.45 -19.87
CA TYR A 291 5.93 2.33 -19.12
C TYR A 291 4.39 2.27 -19.19
N PRO A 292 3.76 1.09 -18.90
CA PRO A 292 2.30 0.98 -18.88
C PRO A 292 1.66 1.85 -17.81
N ILE A 293 0.56 2.51 -18.18
CA ILE A 293 -0.22 3.35 -17.26
C ILE A 293 -1.68 2.93 -17.31
N CYS A 294 -2.22 2.59 -16.15
CA CYS A 294 -3.63 2.26 -15.96
C CYS A 294 -4.36 3.39 -15.23
N PHE A 295 -5.54 3.77 -15.71
CA PHE A 295 -6.47 4.69 -15.03
C PHE A 295 -7.72 3.95 -14.56
N GLY A 296 -8.21 4.33 -13.39
CA GLY A 296 -9.46 3.82 -12.84
C GLY A 296 -9.39 2.38 -12.32
N PHE A 297 -8.20 1.88 -11.99
CA PHE A 297 -8.07 0.56 -11.36
C PHE A 297 -8.89 0.51 -10.06
N PRO A 298 -9.54 -0.64 -9.71
CA PRO A 298 -10.41 -0.74 -8.55
C PRO A 298 -9.63 -0.80 -7.24
N VAL A 299 -8.96 0.28 -6.88
CA VAL A 299 -8.22 0.47 -5.62
C VAL A 299 -8.44 1.88 -5.11
N GLY A 300 -8.69 2.04 -3.82
CA GLY A 300 -8.88 3.32 -3.14
C GLY A 300 -10.15 3.37 -2.27
N HIS A 301 -10.72 4.57 -2.09
CA HIS A 301 -11.89 4.79 -1.23
C HIS A 301 -13.21 4.50 -1.98
N VAL A 302 -13.34 3.27 -2.43
CA VAL A 302 -14.51 2.73 -3.15
C VAL A 302 -14.88 1.36 -2.58
N THR A 303 -16.12 0.92 -2.82
CA THR A 303 -16.57 -0.41 -2.38
C THR A 303 -15.69 -1.51 -2.98
N MET A 304 -15.44 -1.47 -4.30
CA MET A 304 -14.50 -2.38 -4.97
C MET A 304 -13.05 -1.91 -4.73
N ASN A 305 -12.53 -2.09 -3.53
CA ASN A 305 -11.15 -1.81 -3.15
C ASN A 305 -10.36 -3.12 -3.05
N VAL A 306 -9.84 -3.60 -4.18
CA VAL A 306 -9.13 -4.88 -4.22
C VAL A 306 -7.85 -4.86 -3.36
N PRO A 307 -7.58 -5.93 -2.60
CA PRO A 307 -6.37 -5.99 -1.78
C PRO A 307 -5.09 -5.95 -2.61
N MET A 308 -4.24 -4.98 -2.34
CA MET A 308 -2.94 -4.80 -2.96
C MET A 308 -1.83 -5.23 -2.00
N ILE A 309 -1.02 -6.20 -2.39
CA ILE A 309 0.12 -6.65 -1.57
C ILE A 309 1.29 -5.70 -1.84
N ASN A 310 1.43 -4.69 -1.01
CA ASN A 310 2.60 -3.81 -1.02
C ASN A 310 3.87 -4.63 -0.78
N GLY A 311 4.82 -4.50 -1.69
CA GLY A 311 6.07 -5.22 -1.67
C GLY A 311 6.10 -6.49 -2.52
N ALA A 312 4.97 -6.96 -3.04
CA ALA A 312 4.96 -8.12 -3.93
C ALA A 312 5.57 -7.81 -5.30
N GLN A 313 6.19 -8.80 -5.90
CA GLN A 313 6.55 -8.77 -7.31
C GLN A 313 5.28 -8.88 -8.15
N VAL A 314 5.08 -7.93 -9.07
CA VAL A 314 3.89 -7.90 -9.93
C VAL A 314 4.25 -7.71 -11.39
N MET A 315 3.31 -8.11 -12.27
CA MET A 315 3.28 -7.76 -13.68
C MET A 315 2.00 -6.97 -13.96
N LEU A 316 2.14 -5.77 -14.50
CA LEU A 316 1.05 -4.92 -14.97
C LEU A 316 0.95 -5.03 -16.49
N GLU A 317 -0.16 -5.57 -16.97
CA GLU A 317 -0.48 -5.69 -18.41
C GLU A 317 -1.63 -4.73 -18.73
N VAL A 318 -1.38 -3.72 -19.53
CA VAL A 318 -2.38 -2.75 -19.98
C VAL A 318 -2.72 -3.02 -21.44
N GLY A 319 -3.82 -3.74 -21.64
CA GLY A 319 -4.31 -4.14 -22.96
C GLY A 319 -5.28 -3.15 -23.61
N LYS A 320 -5.83 -3.55 -24.75
CA LYS A 320 -6.84 -2.74 -25.48
C LYS A 320 -8.22 -2.78 -24.82
N LYS A 321 -8.59 -3.89 -24.21
CA LYS A 321 -9.93 -4.14 -23.65
C LYS A 321 -9.93 -4.22 -22.14
N GLU A 322 -8.83 -4.71 -21.56
CA GLU A 322 -8.70 -4.88 -20.12
C GLU A 322 -7.29 -4.56 -19.63
N VAL A 323 -7.18 -4.34 -18.36
CA VAL A 323 -5.95 -4.25 -17.59
C VAL A 323 -5.89 -5.45 -16.67
N LYS A 324 -4.71 -6.05 -16.53
CA LYS A 324 -4.47 -7.16 -15.63
C LYS A 324 -3.26 -6.86 -14.74
N LEU A 325 -3.43 -7.01 -13.44
CA LEU A 325 -2.35 -6.94 -12.46
C LEU A 325 -2.15 -8.34 -11.88
N THR A 326 -1.03 -8.95 -12.17
CA THR A 326 -0.67 -10.30 -11.70
C THR A 326 0.34 -10.21 -10.57
N PHE A 327 0.03 -10.86 -9.46
CA PHE A 327 0.92 -11.01 -8.30
C PHE A 327 1.66 -12.35 -8.42
N ASN A 328 2.99 -12.30 -8.47
CA ASN A 328 3.83 -13.48 -8.45
C ASN A 328 4.10 -13.86 -6.98
N THR A 329 3.72 -15.07 -6.62
CA THR A 329 3.77 -15.55 -5.23
C THR A 329 4.93 -16.51 -4.98
N HIS A 330 5.83 -16.71 -5.96
CA HIS A 330 6.99 -17.57 -5.79
C HIS A 330 7.86 -17.12 -4.61
N LYS A 331 8.11 -18.05 -3.69
CA LYS A 331 9.23 -17.95 -2.76
C LYS A 331 10.50 -18.28 -3.57
N GLU A 332 11.32 -17.25 -3.88
CA GLU A 332 12.72 -17.50 -4.23
C GLU A 332 13.50 -17.98 -3.01
#